data_907be4e92fc17489b86746333a6160aa
#
_entry.id   907be4e92fc17489b86746333a6160aa
#
_cell.length_a   1.000
_cell.length_b   1.000
_cell.length_c   1.000
_cell.angle_alpha   90.00
_cell.angle_beta   90.00
_cell.angle_gamma   90.00
#
_symmetry.space_group_name_H-M   'P 1'
#
loop_
_entity.id
_entity.type
_entity.pdbx_description
1 polymer ?
#
loop_
_entity_poly.entity_id
_entity_poly.type
_entity_poly.pdbx_seq_one_letter_code
_entity_poly.pdbx_strand_id
1 'polypeptide(L)'
;MLDRRSFVLGATTGVGAMTVMSSKIVKAAAEQTMSLNVIYPNHDGARFDMRYYRDTHIPLAMKVMKADRVILIEGVPMGASAAPYAMIAHFQFASPEALKAALDNPRMAEVRADVATFTDIKPTVMLGKSS
;
A
#
# COMPACT_ATOMS: atom_id res chain seq x y z
N MET A 1 45.15 40.43 6.76
CA MET A 1 44.02 41.01 6.75
C MET A 1 43.05 40.59 5.78
N LEU A 2 43.39 40.12 4.84
CA LEU A 2 42.55 39.74 3.87
C LEU A 2 41.74 38.60 4.20
N ASP A 3 42.13 37.85 5.08
CA ASP A 3 41.44 36.65 5.35
C ASP A 3 40.04 36.83 5.82
N ARG A 4 39.74 37.92 6.33
CA ARG A 4 38.43 38.02 6.83
C ARG A 4 37.42 37.81 5.77
N ARG A 5 37.67 38.12 4.62
CA ARG A 5 36.68 37.99 3.67
C ARG A 5 36.35 36.59 3.49
N SER A 6 37.26 35.79 3.65
CA SER A 6 36.97 34.45 3.39
C SER A 6 35.87 33.93 4.26
N PHE A 7 35.79 34.43 5.49
CA PHE A 7 34.81 33.88 6.29
C PHE A 7 33.44 34.19 5.89
N VAL A 8 33.25 35.11 5.15
CA VAL A 8 31.96 35.43 4.70
C VAL A 8 31.41 34.33 3.86
N LEU A 9 32.27 33.60 3.16
CA LEU A 9 31.81 32.55 2.34
C LEU A 9 31.20 31.45 3.14
N GLY A 10 31.65 31.27 4.31
CA GLY A 10 31.11 30.23 5.16
C GLY A 10 29.65 30.41 5.38
N ALA A 11 29.21 31.62 5.43
CA ALA A 11 27.81 31.86 5.69
C ALA A 11 26.95 31.38 4.56
N THR A 12 27.43 31.49 3.37
CA THR A 12 26.66 31.04 2.24
C THR A 12 26.43 29.56 2.25
N THR A 13 27.36 28.86 2.81
CA THR A 13 27.21 27.41 2.84
C THR A 13 26.01 27.01 3.66
N GLY A 14 25.76 27.71 4.72
CA GLY A 14 24.62 27.36 5.54
C GLY A 14 23.30 27.54 4.85
N VAL A 15 23.22 28.54 4.00
CA VAL A 15 21.98 28.80 3.29
C VAL A 15 21.63 27.63 2.36
N GLY A 16 22.63 27.06 1.76
CA GLY A 16 22.38 25.95 0.86
C GLY A 16 21.76 24.76 1.55
N ALA A 17 22.22 24.47 2.75
CA ALA A 17 21.70 23.34 3.48
C ALA A 17 20.23 23.52 3.82
N MET A 18 19.82 24.71 4.18
CA MET A 18 18.44 24.96 4.52
C MET A 18 17.52 24.79 3.32
N THR A 19 17.97 25.18 2.17
CA THR A 19 17.18 25.05 0.95
C THR A 19 16.87 23.59 0.65
N VAL A 20 17.83 22.72 0.86
CA VAL A 20 17.64 21.30 0.59
C VAL A 20 16.58 20.73 1.51
N MET A 21 16.59 21.10 2.77
CA MET A 21 15.59 20.58 3.71
C MET A 21 14.19 21.03 3.34
N SER A 22 14.03 22.26 2.92
CA SER A 22 12.74 22.76 2.51
C SER A 22 12.17 21.96 1.33
N SER A 23 13.00 21.61 0.40
CA SER A 23 12.57 20.83 -0.75
C SER A 23 12.03 19.47 -0.34
N LYS A 24 12.68 18.83 0.60
CA LYS A 24 12.23 17.53 1.08
C LYS A 24 10.88 17.62 1.75
N ILE A 25 10.66 18.62 2.56
CA ILE A 25 9.40 18.78 3.27
C ILE A 25 8.27 19.03 2.29
N VAL A 26 8.47 19.87 1.30
CA VAL A 26 7.45 20.17 0.31
C VAL A 26 7.08 18.92 -0.46
N LYS A 27 8.05 18.14 -0.86
CA LYS A 27 7.77 16.93 -1.61
C LYS A 27 6.96 15.93 -0.78
N ALA A 28 7.31 15.74 0.47
CA ALA A 28 6.59 14.81 1.32
C ALA A 28 5.14 15.25 1.53
N ALA A 29 4.89 16.54 1.66
CA ALA A 29 3.56 17.04 1.86
C ALA A 29 2.69 16.93 0.61
N ALA A 30 3.30 16.90 -0.58
CA ALA A 30 2.56 16.83 -1.82
C ALA A 30 2.17 15.42 -2.21
N GLU A 31 2.83 14.41 -1.66
CA GLU A 31 2.55 13.04 -2.02
C GLU A 31 1.30 12.54 -1.31
N GLN A 32 0.49 11.77 -2.05
CA GLN A 32 -0.70 11.13 -1.49
C GLN A 32 -0.53 9.62 -1.59
N THR A 33 -0.65 8.96 -0.45
CA THR A 33 -0.62 7.51 -0.41
C THR A 33 -2.00 6.97 -0.78
N MET A 34 -2.02 6.05 -1.71
CA MET A 34 -3.25 5.42 -2.17
C MET A 34 -3.27 3.97 -1.71
N SER A 35 -4.46 3.40 -1.65
CA SER A 35 -4.59 2.00 -1.30
C SER A 35 -5.64 1.30 -2.13
N LEU A 36 -5.40 0.00 -2.32
CA LEU A 36 -6.38 -0.92 -2.87
C LEU A 36 -6.73 -1.87 -1.73
N ASN A 37 -7.98 -1.89 -1.35
CA ASN A 37 -8.46 -2.72 -0.25
C ASN A 37 -9.34 -3.82 -0.79
N VAL A 38 -8.94 -5.07 -0.59
CA VAL A 38 -9.71 -6.23 -1.03
C VAL A 38 -10.31 -6.85 0.21
N ILE A 39 -11.62 -6.81 0.30
CA ILE A 39 -12.36 -7.14 1.51
C ILE A 39 -13.17 -8.40 1.24
N TYR A 40 -13.03 -9.41 2.11
CA TYR A 40 -13.70 -10.70 1.97
C TYR A 40 -14.81 -10.80 3.01
N PRO A 41 -16.07 -10.46 2.66
CA PRO A 41 -17.19 -10.58 3.62
C PRO A 41 -17.37 -12.03 4.02
N ASN A 42 -17.49 -12.28 5.32
CA ASN A 42 -17.69 -13.62 5.81
C ASN A 42 -19.14 -14.06 5.67
N HIS A 43 -19.36 -15.36 5.63
CA HIS A 43 -20.70 -15.93 5.65
C HIS A 43 -20.63 -17.34 6.24
N ASP A 44 -21.80 -17.88 6.63
CA ASP A 44 -21.84 -19.21 7.20
C ASP A 44 -21.34 -20.23 6.20
N GLY A 45 -20.40 -21.08 6.64
CA GLY A 45 -19.83 -22.10 5.80
C GLY A 45 -18.80 -21.57 4.80
N ALA A 46 -18.34 -20.33 4.95
CA ALA A 46 -17.33 -19.76 4.04
C ALA A 46 -16.06 -20.58 4.09
N ARG A 47 -15.45 -20.79 2.92
CA ARG A 47 -14.16 -21.45 2.79
C ARG A 47 -13.10 -20.39 2.53
N PHE A 48 -12.01 -20.44 3.27
CA PHE A 48 -10.88 -19.54 3.04
C PHE A 48 -9.60 -20.28 3.42
N ASP A 49 -8.81 -20.66 2.40
CA ASP A 49 -7.53 -21.33 2.60
C ASP A 49 -6.46 -20.28 2.90
N MET A 50 -6.28 -20.02 4.18
CA MET A 50 -5.38 -18.97 4.66
C MET A 50 -3.92 -19.23 4.27
N ARG A 51 -3.53 -20.49 4.23
CA ARG A 51 -2.15 -20.84 3.90
C ARG A 51 -1.85 -20.54 2.43
N TYR A 52 -2.73 -20.99 1.53
CA TYR A 52 -2.59 -20.69 0.11
C TYR A 52 -2.60 -19.18 -0.13
N TYR A 53 -3.50 -18.50 0.55
CA TYR A 53 -3.65 -17.06 0.42
C TYR A 53 -2.32 -16.35 0.70
N ARG A 54 -1.70 -16.67 1.85
CA ARG A 54 -0.46 -16.02 2.25
C ARG A 54 0.75 -16.47 1.44
N ASP A 55 0.82 -17.77 1.13
CA ASP A 55 2.01 -18.33 0.53
C ASP A 55 2.04 -18.20 -0.99
N THR A 56 0.88 -18.09 -1.63
CA THR A 56 0.80 -18.10 -3.09
C THR A 56 0.06 -16.90 -3.66
N HIS A 57 -1.15 -16.62 -3.17
CA HIS A 57 -1.97 -15.55 -3.74
C HIS A 57 -1.38 -14.16 -3.52
N ILE A 58 -1.02 -13.85 -2.29
CA ILE A 58 -0.47 -12.52 -1.98
C ILE A 58 0.85 -12.27 -2.68
N PRO A 59 1.80 -13.23 -2.73
CA PRO A 59 3.01 -13.02 -3.52
C PRO A 59 2.73 -12.78 -5.01
N LEU A 60 1.75 -13.48 -5.59
CA LEU A 60 1.35 -13.25 -6.98
C LEU A 60 0.79 -11.82 -7.13
N ALA A 61 -0.10 -11.43 -6.24
CA ALA A 61 -0.70 -10.10 -6.30
C ALA A 61 0.37 -9.01 -6.18
N MET A 62 1.31 -9.16 -5.25
CA MET A 62 2.39 -8.17 -5.07
C MET A 62 3.27 -8.09 -6.31
N LYS A 63 3.56 -9.22 -6.94
CA LYS A 63 4.39 -9.24 -8.13
C LYS A 63 3.71 -8.54 -9.30
N VAL A 64 2.42 -8.72 -9.46
CA VAL A 64 1.66 -8.10 -10.54
C VAL A 64 1.42 -6.62 -10.28
N MET A 65 0.98 -6.27 -9.08
CA MET A 65 0.62 -4.90 -8.74
C MET A 65 1.81 -4.00 -8.42
N LYS A 66 2.90 -4.59 -7.95
CA LYS A 66 4.07 -3.84 -7.51
C LYS A 66 3.70 -2.80 -6.44
N ALA A 67 2.82 -3.19 -5.53
CA ALA A 67 2.49 -2.34 -4.38
C ALA A 67 3.71 -2.19 -3.48
N ASP A 68 3.79 -1.07 -2.78
CA ASP A 68 4.91 -0.83 -1.86
C ASP A 68 4.87 -1.78 -0.67
N ARG A 69 3.67 -2.10 -0.21
CA ARG A 69 3.51 -3.04 0.89
C ARG A 69 2.06 -3.51 0.93
N VAL A 70 1.84 -4.61 1.64
CA VAL A 70 0.51 -5.11 1.91
C VAL A 70 0.37 -5.40 3.40
N ILE A 71 -0.78 -5.03 3.94
CA ILE A 71 -1.14 -5.37 5.32
C ILE A 71 -2.33 -6.30 5.23
N LEU A 72 -2.21 -7.46 5.85
CA LEU A 72 -3.29 -8.44 5.88
C LEU A 72 -3.97 -8.36 7.24
N ILE A 73 -5.28 -8.16 7.22
CA ILE A 73 -6.08 -8.07 8.44
C ILE A 73 -7.02 -9.28 8.44
N GLU A 74 -6.72 -10.23 9.27
CA GLU A 74 -7.52 -11.43 9.39
C GLU A 74 -8.63 -11.19 10.42
N GLY A 75 -9.87 -11.53 10.06
CA GLY A 75 -10.98 -11.39 10.97
C GLY A 75 -10.90 -12.39 12.11
N VAL A 76 -11.17 -11.92 13.32
CA VAL A 76 -11.21 -12.79 14.49
C VAL A 76 -12.61 -12.69 15.13
N PRO A 77 -13.10 -13.78 15.73
CA PRO A 77 -14.40 -13.73 16.39
C PRO A 77 -14.44 -12.72 17.51
N MET A 78 -15.60 -12.13 17.74
CA MET A 78 -15.82 -11.23 18.85
C MET A 78 -16.89 -11.87 19.74
N GLY A 79 -16.44 -12.47 20.83
CA GLY A 79 -17.30 -13.25 21.70
C GLY A 79 -17.88 -14.46 20.95
N ALA A 80 -19.19 -14.62 20.95
CA ALA A 80 -19.86 -15.70 20.25
C ALA A 80 -20.11 -15.38 18.77
N SER A 81 -19.85 -14.16 18.35
CA SER A 81 -20.10 -13.74 16.97
C SER A 81 -18.90 -14.02 16.09
N ALA A 82 -19.16 -14.60 14.92
CA ALA A 82 -18.11 -14.77 13.92
C ALA A 82 -17.67 -13.40 13.40
N ALA A 83 -16.43 -13.31 12.94
CA ALA A 83 -15.94 -12.06 12.34
C ALA A 83 -16.78 -11.72 11.11
N PRO A 84 -17.21 -10.47 10.93
CA PRO A 84 -18.02 -10.09 9.76
C PRO A 84 -17.24 -10.14 8.45
N TYR A 85 -15.92 -10.08 8.52
CA TYR A 85 -15.06 -10.21 7.35
C TYR A 85 -13.99 -11.24 7.64
N ALA A 86 -13.73 -12.11 6.66
CA ALA A 86 -12.72 -13.14 6.83
C ALA A 86 -11.31 -12.56 6.72
N MET A 87 -11.14 -11.60 5.81
CA MET A 87 -9.83 -11.02 5.53
C MET A 87 -10.00 -9.67 4.87
N ILE A 88 -9.10 -8.76 5.15
CA ILE A 88 -8.95 -7.52 4.40
C ILE A 88 -7.47 -7.43 3.99
N ALA A 89 -7.22 -7.29 2.69
CA ALA A 89 -5.87 -7.03 2.19
C ALA A 89 -5.77 -5.56 1.83
N HIS A 90 -4.84 -4.87 2.47
CA HIS A 90 -4.64 -3.44 2.29
C HIS A 90 -3.31 -3.23 1.57
N PHE A 91 -3.37 -2.99 0.25
CA PHE A 91 -2.19 -2.75 -0.57
C PHE A 91 -1.95 -1.26 -0.66
N GLN A 92 -0.73 -0.83 -0.38
CA GLN A 92 -0.36 0.58 -0.38
C GLN A 92 0.47 0.94 -1.60
N PHE A 93 0.19 2.11 -2.16
CA PHE A 93 0.88 2.66 -3.33
C PHE A 93 1.32 4.09 -3.02
N ALA A 94 2.50 4.47 -3.48
CA ALA A 94 3.05 5.78 -3.18
C ALA A 94 2.30 6.92 -3.89
N SER A 95 1.56 6.62 -4.94
CA SER A 95 0.91 7.66 -5.74
C SER A 95 -0.34 7.14 -6.44
N PRO A 96 -1.24 8.05 -6.87
CA PRO A 96 -2.38 7.66 -7.70
C PRO A 96 -1.96 6.98 -9.00
N GLU A 97 -0.84 7.42 -9.59
CA GLU A 97 -0.33 6.84 -10.83
C GLU A 97 0.11 5.40 -10.65
N ALA A 98 0.76 5.09 -9.52
CA ALA A 98 1.17 3.73 -9.23
C ALA A 98 -0.03 2.81 -9.05
N LEU A 99 -1.07 3.27 -8.38
CA LEU A 99 -2.30 2.51 -8.22
C LEU A 99 -2.97 2.28 -9.57
N LYS A 100 -3.06 3.31 -10.39
CA LYS A 100 -3.66 3.17 -11.71
C LYS A 100 -2.89 2.16 -12.57
N ALA A 101 -1.57 2.21 -12.55
CA ALA A 101 -0.74 1.28 -13.29
C ALA A 101 -0.99 -0.16 -12.85
N ALA A 102 -1.19 -0.39 -11.55
CA ALA A 102 -1.49 -1.70 -11.04
C ALA A 102 -2.84 -2.20 -11.55
N LEU A 103 -3.87 -1.35 -11.48
CA LEU A 103 -5.21 -1.72 -11.92
C LEU A 103 -5.29 -1.97 -13.42
N ASP A 104 -4.48 -1.26 -14.20
CA ASP A 104 -4.46 -1.38 -15.65
C ASP A 104 -3.59 -2.55 -16.14
N ASN A 105 -2.84 -3.18 -15.26
CA ASN A 105 -1.97 -4.28 -15.65
C ASN A 105 -2.83 -5.46 -16.12
N PRO A 106 -2.62 -5.95 -17.37
CA PRO A 106 -3.42 -7.06 -17.89
C PRO A 106 -3.29 -8.35 -17.08
N ARG A 107 -2.20 -8.52 -16.34
CA ARG A 107 -2.02 -9.68 -15.49
C ARG A 107 -2.91 -9.66 -14.24
N MET A 108 -3.62 -8.55 -13.98
CA MET A 108 -4.60 -8.53 -12.89
C MET A 108 -5.70 -9.59 -13.11
N ALA A 109 -5.92 -10.00 -14.35
CA ALA A 109 -6.86 -11.09 -14.63
C ALA A 109 -6.42 -12.39 -13.95
N GLU A 110 -5.11 -12.66 -13.90
CA GLU A 110 -4.59 -13.84 -13.20
C GLU A 110 -4.87 -13.75 -11.69
N VAL A 111 -4.67 -12.58 -11.12
CA VAL A 111 -4.88 -12.37 -9.68
C VAL A 111 -6.35 -12.59 -9.34
N ARG A 112 -7.25 -12.04 -10.17
CA ARG A 112 -8.68 -12.22 -9.96
C ARG A 112 -9.12 -13.66 -10.13
N ALA A 113 -8.59 -14.35 -11.13
CA ALA A 113 -8.95 -15.74 -11.37
C ALA A 113 -8.47 -16.66 -10.24
N ASP A 114 -7.37 -16.31 -9.59
CA ASP A 114 -6.81 -17.10 -8.52
C ASP A 114 -7.66 -17.11 -7.26
N VAL A 115 -8.57 -16.15 -7.12
CA VAL A 115 -9.42 -16.04 -5.92
C VAL A 115 -10.21 -17.32 -5.67
N ALA A 116 -10.77 -17.91 -6.72
CA ALA A 116 -11.58 -19.13 -6.58
C ALA A 116 -10.78 -20.32 -6.06
N THR A 117 -9.46 -20.27 -6.16
CA THR A 117 -8.58 -21.35 -5.68
C THR A 117 -8.58 -21.43 -4.16
N PHE A 118 -8.66 -20.30 -3.47
CA PHE A 118 -8.54 -20.30 -2.01
C PHE A 118 -9.83 -19.94 -1.26
N THR A 119 -10.86 -19.43 -1.94
CA THR A 119 -12.08 -19.03 -1.24
C THR A 119 -13.30 -19.08 -2.15
N ASP A 120 -14.45 -19.27 -1.54
CA ASP A 120 -15.74 -19.14 -2.22
C ASP A 120 -16.36 -17.76 -1.98
N ILE A 121 -15.71 -16.91 -1.21
CA ILE A 121 -16.21 -15.56 -0.94
C ILE A 121 -15.92 -14.66 -2.14
N LYS A 122 -16.93 -13.87 -2.54
CA LYS A 122 -16.72 -12.83 -3.54
C LYS A 122 -16.18 -11.58 -2.85
N PRO A 123 -14.97 -11.17 -3.15
CA PRO A 123 -14.41 -9.99 -2.49
C PRO A 123 -15.06 -8.70 -2.99
N THR A 124 -15.07 -7.72 -2.10
CA THR A 124 -15.44 -6.34 -2.42
C THR A 124 -14.15 -5.53 -2.49
N VAL A 125 -14.08 -4.58 -3.40
CA VAL A 125 -12.89 -3.77 -3.58
C VAL A 125 -13.20 -2.31 -3.28
N MET A 126 -12.33 -1.67 -2.51
CA MET A 126 -12.44 -0.25 -2.22
C MET A 126 -11.08 0.40 -2.46
N LEU A 127 -11.08 1.49 -3.21
CA LEU A 127 -9.87 2.31 -3.35
C LEU A 127 -9.87 3.33 -2.23
N GLY A 128 -8.72 3.57 -1.64
CA GLY A 128 -8.58 4.49 -0.52
C GLY A 128 -7.49 5.52 -0.75
N LYS A 129 -7.59 6.60 -0.01
CA LYS A 129 -6.60 7.67 -0.02
C LYS A 129 -6.29 8.00 1.44
N SER A 130 -5.00 8.05 1.78
CA SER A 130 -4.59 8.44 3.12
C SER A 130 -4.78 9.95 3.31
N SER A 131 -5.16 10.34 4.50
CA SER A 131 -5.36 11.75 4.84
C SER A 131 -4.62 12.13 6.10
#